data_d8a98523be1051d0d59ce90c4bf99cdc
#
_entry.id   d8a98523be1051d0d59ce90c4bf99cdc
#
_cell.length_a   1.000
_cell.length_b   1.000
_cell.length_c   1.000
_cell.angle_alpha   90.00
_cell.angle_beta   90.00
_cell.angle_gamma   90.00
#
_symmetry.space_group_name_H-M   'P 1'
#
loop_
_entity.id
_entity.type
_entity.pdbx_description
1 polymer ?
#
loop_
_entity_poly.entity_id
_entity_poly.type
_entity_poly.pdbx_seq_one_letter_code
_entity_poly.pdbx_strand_id
1 'polypeptide(L)'
;MLNKRIFIAAALLLGWSSYGQNVLTLDNALSLALEHNHDLHIARLDAEQAANSATQGNAGRLPSLTASAGTNYSNQNSNLEFATGQTQDVEGAESLSQNASLGVSQVLFAGGRIQRSYQLLNSAKKAADLAQKQAMENTIAQVWSQYTGISLLQRTVATAAENFNISKERFDKAQLTNELGGSNSTDLMAAKVDMNRDKVEFMEAETQLESAKNSFAAFIGYEDAFTVSDQTGLNLEEHFDEAETLAIMRAGNTALQLAGISAETARIQQQLQQATLFPTIAAQASYGLNQSQAEAGFLAASQQTGLNAGISVQYNLFSGFQSRTQRQNAKLEVLKAEHREAQTQELIENTVKNAVRAFNNAAAIAKIESDNAEVANQRMLKVNELYSLGQASSLEQRQAQLVWLAAENGKSSAQFRAVNAQIALYQLMGTLLITEK
;
A
#
# COMPACT_ATOMS: atom_id res chain seq x y z
N MET A 1 -6.26 48.79 64.95
CA MET A 1 -7.22 47.83 65.55
C MET A 1 -7.41 46.68 64.63
N LEU A 2 -7.08 45.56 65.09
CA LEU A 2 -7.15 44.14 64.66
C LEU A 2 -7.00 43.81 63.17
N ASN A 3 -5.76 43.43 62.82
CA ASN A 3 -5.39 42.64 61.61
C ASN A 3 -5.84 41.21 61.73
N LYS A 4 -6.69 40.72 60.82
CA LYS A 4 -6.93 39.31 60.61
C LYS A 4 -6.09 38.85 59.40
N ARG A 5 -5.01 38.14 59.67
CA ARG A 5 -4.24 37.40 58.67
C ARG A 5 -5.01 36.12 58.31
N ILE A 6 -5.50 36.04 57.09
CA ILE A 6 -6.07 34.81 56.54
C ILE A 6 -4.90 34.03 55.89
N PHE A 7 -4.55 32.90 56.47
CA PHE A 7 -3.70 31.88 55.88
C PHE A 7 -4.49 31.14 54.80
N ILE A 8 -4.17 31.37 53.52
CA ILE A 8 -4.65 30.54 52.45
C ILE A 8 -3.66 29.38 52.34
N ALA A 9 -4.06 28.20 52.82
CA ALA A 9 -3.39 26.95 52.55
C ALA A 9 -3.67 26.55 51.09
N ALA A 10 -2.73 26.74 50.21
CA ALA A 10 -2.77 26.22 48.87
C ALA A 10 -2.51 24.70 48.93
N ALA A 11 -3.57 23.94 48.92
CA ALA A 11 -3.51 22.50 48.68
C ALA A 11 -3.04 22.23 47.27
N LEU A 12 -1.77 21.94 47.07
CA LEU A 12 -1.21 21.35 45.82
C LEU A 12 -1.83 19.95 45.63
N LEU A 13 -2.93 19.89 44.93
CA LEU A 13 -3.42 18.67 44.32
C LEU A 13 -2.45 18.31 43.22
N LEU A 14 -1.41 17.57 43.57
CA LEU A 14 -0.64 16.75 42.63
C LEU A 14 -1.65 15.69 42.10
N GLY A 15 -2.24 16.04 40.97
CA GLY A 15 -2.92 15.06 40.13
C GLY A 15 -1.90 14.00 39.72
N TRP A 16 -1.88 12.90 40.39
CA TRP A 16 -1.28 11.67 39.87
C TRP A 16 -2.09 11.33 38.63
N SER A 17 -1.57 11.72 37.47
CA SER A 17 -1.97 11.12 36.21
C SER A 17 -1.65 9.63 36.36
N SER A 18 -2.64 8.83 36.72
CA SER A 18 -2.58 7.39 36.51
C SER A 18 -2.33 7.23 35.00
N TYR A 19 -1.09 6.93 34.64
CA TYR A 19 -0.80 6.34 33.33
C TYR A 19 -1.45 4.96 33.35
N GLY A 20 -2.77 4.91 33.20
CA GLY A 20 -3.46 3.71 32.79
C GLY A 20 -2.85 3.35 31.43
N GLN A 21 -2.21 2.19 31.34
CA GLN A 21 -1.75 1.70 30.05
C GLN A 21 -2.96 1.67 29.12
N ASN A 22 -2.96 2.55 28.10
CA ASN A 22 -4.02 2.58 27.12
C ASN A 22 -4.01 1.23 26.37
N VAL A 23 -5.06 0.45 26.57
CA VAL A 23 -5.24 -0.80 25.84
C VAL A 23 -5.76 -0.44 24.45
N LEU A 24 -4.90 -0.55 23.47
CA LEU A 24 -5.27 -0.38 22.07
C LEU A 24 -5.99 -1.64 21.58
N THR A 25 -7.26 -1.49 21.20
CA THR A 25 -8.04 -2.58 20.59
C THR A 25 -7.71 -2.70 19.10
N LEU A 26 -7.98 -3.88 18.52
CA LEU A 26 -7.77 -4.10 17.09
C LEU A 26 -8.61 -3.12 16.24
N ASP A 27 -9.88 -2.90 16.60
CA ASP A 27 -10.78 -1.99 15.88
C ASP A 27 -10.27 -0.54 15.89
N ASN A 28 -9.76 -0.09 17.05
CA ASN A 28 -9.15 1.24 17.14
C ASN A 28 -7.87 1.34 16.29
N ALA A 29 -7.04 0.30 16.29
CA ALA A 29 -5.83 0.26 15.48
C ALA A 29 -6.15 0.26 13.97
N LEU A 30 -7.20 -0.46 13.54
CA LEU A 30 -7.70 -0.46 12.17
C LEU A 30 -8.20 0.94 11.78
N SER A 31 -9.03 1.57 12.62
CA SER A 31 -9.55 2.91 12.37
C SER A 31 -8.43 3.94 12.22
N LEU A 32 -7.43 3.91 13.11
CA LEU A 32 -6.27 4.80 13.05
C LEU A 32 -5.44 4.57 11.77
N ALA A 33 -5.18 3.31 11.41
CA ALA A 33 -4.45 3.00 10.19
C ALA A 33 -5.19 3.48 8.93
N LEU A 34 -6.52 3.29 8.86
CA LEU A 34 -7.32 3.75 7.73
C LEU A 34 -7.39 5.29 7.63
N GLU A 35 -7.21 6.00 8.75
CA GLU A 35 -7.17 7.45 8.81
C GLU A 35 -5.78 8.03 8.54
N HIS A 36 -4.71 7.41 9.05
CA HIS A 36 -3.38 8.02 9.09
C HIS A 36 -2.34 7.36 8.18
N ASN A 37 -2.61 6.17 7.63
CA ASN A 37 -1.63 5.46 6.82
C ASN A 37 -1.33 6.20 5.51
N HIS A 38 -0.06 6.56 5.29
CA HIS A 38 0.39 7.32 4.14
C HIS A 38 0.21 6.58 2.81
N ASP A 39 0.43 5.26 2.76
CA ASP A 39 0.28 4.49 1.51
C ASP A 39 -1.19 4.46 1.06
N LEU A 40 -2.12 4.38 2.03
CA LEU A 40 -3.55 4.45 1.74
C LEU A 40 -3.96 5.85 1.27
N HIS A 41 -3.40 6.91 1.87
CA HIS A 41 -3.62 8.29 1.39
C HIS A 41 -3.11 8.49 -0.03
N ILE A 42 -1.92 7.99 -0.36
CA ILE A 42 -1.37 8.03 -1.72
C ILE A 42 -2.30 7.30 -2.69
N ALA A 43 -2.72 6.07 -2.38
CA ALA A 43 -3.64 5.31 -3.23
C ALA A 43 -4.99 6.02 -3.44
N ARG A 44 -5.50 6.73 -2.44
CA ARG A 44 -6.71 7.57 -2.55
C ARG A 44 -6.51 8.75 -3.50
N LEU A 45 -5.37 9.43 -3.39
CA LEU A 45 -5.03 10.55 -4.28
C LEU A 45 -4.80 10.08 -5.72
N ASP A 46 -4.21 8.90 -5.93
CA ASP A 46 -4.07 8.31 -7.27
C ASP A 46 -5.43 7.98 -7.90
N ALA A 47 -6.37 7.46 -7.11
CA ALA A 47 -7.75 7.22 -7.57
C ALA A 47 -8.47 8.54 -7.91
N GLU A 48 -8.31 9.58 -7.10
CA GLU A 48 -8.85 10.91 -7.37
C GLU A 48 -8.22 11.52 -8.64
N GLN A 49 -6.91 11.39 -8.84
CA GLN A 49 -6.21 11.85 -10.05
C GLN A 49 -6.74 11.14 -11.29
N ALA A 50 -6.96 9.82 -11.22
CA ALA A 50 -7.56 9.05 -12.31
C ALA A 50 -9.01 9.49 -12.58
N ALA A 51 -9.81 9.76 -11.53
CA ALA A 51 -11.17 10.29 -11.66
C ALA A 51 -11.18 11.68 -12.31
N ASN A 52 -10.29 12.57 -11.90
CA ASN A 52 -10.12 13.91 -12.49
C ASN A 52 -9.71 13.84 -13.97
N SER A 53 -8.96 12.80 -14.35
CA SER A 53 -8.54 12.55 -15.72
C SER A 53 -9.66 11.98 -16.60
N ALA A 54 -10.65 11.30 -16.02
CA ALA A 54 -11.73 10.59 -16.73
C ALA A 54 -12.86 11.54 -17.19
N THR A 55 -12.51 12.60 -17.89
CA THR A 55 -13.45 13.62 -18.36
C THR A 55 -13.63 13.59 -19.88
N GLN A 56 -14.75 14.14 -20.33
CA GLN A 56 -15.03 14.30 -21.76
C GLN A 56 -14.05 15.30 -22.44
N GLY A 57 -13.57 16.29 -21.66
CA GLY A 57 -12.54 17.23 -22.13
C GLY A 57 -11.24 16.53 -22.45
N ASN A 58 -10.72 15.72 -21.52
CA ASN A 58 -9.48 14.98 -21.72
C ASN A 58 -9.60 13.91 -22.82
N ALA A 59 -10.80 13.40 -23.06
CA ALA A 59 -11.06 12.51 -24.20
C ALA A 59 -11.07 13.24 -25.56
N GLY A 60 -11.02 14.59 -25.58
CA GLY A 60 -11.05 15.41 -26.77
C GLY A 60 -12.46 15.65 -27.33
N ARG A 61 -13.52 15.50 -26.52
CA ARG A 61 -14.91 15.73 -26.93
C ARG A 61 -15.32 17.21 -26.85
N LEU A 62 -14.66 18.01 -26.04
CA LEU A 62 -14.93 19.44 -25.90
C LEU A 62 -14.00 20.26 -26.79
N PRO A 63 -14.47 21.47 -27.25
CA PRO A 63 -13.61 22.36 -27.99
C PRO A 63 -12.45 22.87 -27.15
N SER A 64 -11.30 23.10 -27.78
CA SER A 64 -10.17 23.82 -27.19
C SER A 64 -10.19 25.29 -27.61
N LEU A 65 -9.95 26.20 -26.66
CA LEU A 65 -9.77 27.63 -26.88
C LEU A 65 -8.32 27.97 -26.57
N THR A 66 -7.61 28.56 -27.56
CA THR A 66 -6.20 28.90 -27.47
C THR A 66 -5.99 30.36 -27.81
N ALA A 67 -5.31 31.10 -26.94
CA ALA A 67 -4.78 32.42 -27.25
C ALA A 67 -3.29 32.30 -27.57
N SER A 68 -2.86 32.92 -28.66
CA SER A 68 -1.46 32.93 -29.04
C SER A 68 -1.02 34.34 -29.43
N ALA A 69 0.20 34.70 -29.04
CA ALA A 69 0.85 35.94 -29.47
C ALA A 69 2.32 35.63 -29.76
N GLY A 70 2.85 36.25 -30.79
CA GLY A 70 4.23 36.06 -31.20
C GLY A 70 4.80 37.32 -31.85
N THR A 71 6.12 37.51 -31.73
CA THR A 71 6.87 38.50 -32.48
C THR A 71 8.09 37.81 -33.09
N ASN A 72 8.36 38.08 -34.34
CA ASN A 72 9.52 37.56 -35.04
C ASN A 72 10.25 38.72 -35.69
N TYR A 73 11.52 38.88 -35.35
CA TYR A 73 12.45 39.81 -35.97
C TYR A 73 13.45 39.00 -36.80
N SER A 74 13.65 39.43 -38.03
CA SER A 74 14.71 38.90 -38.88
C SER A 74 15.50 40.00 -39.57
N ASN A 75 16.80 39.79 -39.72
CA ASN A 75 17.72 40.63 -40.49
C ASN A 75 18.44 39.69 -41.45
N GLN A 76 18.24 39.92 -42.77
CA GLN A 76 18.76 39.05 -43.79
C GLN A 76 19.02 39.83 -45.10
N ASN A 77 19.99 39.38 -45.91
CA ASN A 77 20.19 39.93 -47.22
C ASN A 77 19.07 39.44 -48.15
N SER A 78 18.43 40.35 -48.85
CA SER A 78 17.30 40.08 -49.73
C SER A 78 17.53 40.61 -51.15
N ASN A 79 17.48 39.74 -52.12
CA ASN A 79 17.49 40.08 -53.51
C ASN A 79 16.12 39.72 -54.10
N LEU A 80 15.37 40.74 -54.50
CA LEU A 80 14.00 40.62 -54.99
C LEU A 80 13.92 41.04 -56.44
N GLU A 81 13.31 40.21 -57.29
CA GLU A 81 12.95 40.53 -58.65
C GLU A 81 11.44 40.70 -58.79
N PHE A 82 10.96 41.84 -59.07
CA PHE A 82 9.53 42.15 -59.26
C PHE A 82 9.01 41.70 -60.62
N ALA A 83 7.71 41.40 -60.69
CA ALA A 83 7.05 41.04 -61.98
C ALA A 83 7.15 42.10 -63.06
N THR A 84 7.52 43.33 -62.72
CA THR A 84 7.80 44.44 -63.65
C THR A 84 9.20 44.35 -64.21
N GLY A 85 10.05 43.41 -63.82
CA GLY A 85 11.46 43.30 -64.25
C GLY A 85 12.40 44.18 -63.42
N GLN A 86 11.95 44.89 -62.41
CA GLN A 86 12.79 45.63 -61.46
C GLN A 86 13.40 44.71 -60.42
N THR A 87 14.70 44.93 -60.19
CA THR A 87 15.42 44.20 -59.12
C THR A 87 15.70 45.14 -57.95
N GLN A 88 15.52 44.62 -56.69
CA GLN A 88 15.88 45.31 -55.46
C GLN A 88 16.85 44.40 -54.68
N ASP A 89 18.03 44.88 -54.43
CA ASP A 89 19.05 44.21 -53.60
C ASP A 89 19.22 45.02 -52.31
N VAL A 90 18.94 44.40 -51.18
CA VAL A 90 18.99 45.04 -49.85
C VAL A 90 19.83 44.13 -48.92
N GLU A 91 20.98 44.65 -48.51
CA GLU A 91 21.80 43.99 -47.51
C GLU A 91 21.30 44.32 -46.11
N GLY A 92 21.18 43.30 -45.24
CA GLY A 92 20.75 43.49 -43.88
C GLY A 92 19.28 43.93 -43.72
N ALA A 93 18.41 43.57 -44.69
CA ALA A 93 17.00 43.92 -44.65
C ALA A 93 16.33 43.44 -43.35
N GLU A 94 15.79 44.36 -42.59
CA GLU A 94 15.07 44.06 -41.35
C GLU A 94 13.60 43.79 -41.65
N SER A 95 13.05 42.78 -40.92
CA SER A 95 11.61 42.56 -40.87
C SER A 95 11.15 42.26 -39.45
N LEU A 96 10.04 42.84 -39.06
CA LEU A 96 9.36 42.63 -37.79
C LEU A 96 7.94 42.15 -38.06
N SER A 97 7.62 40.94 -37.63
CA SER A 97 6.25 40.39 -37.71
C SER A 97 5.70 40.17 -36.32
N GLN A 98 4.50 40.65 -36.08
CA GLN A 98 3.79 40.51 -34.83
C GLN A 98 2.41 39.90 -35.11
N ASN A 99 2.06 38.88 -34.34
CA ASN A 99 0.75 38.22 -34.44
C ASN A 99 0.13 38.03 -33.08
N ALA A 100 -1.18 38.19 -33.02
CA ALA A 100 -1.99 37.82 -31.86
C ALA A 100 -3.29 37.18 -32.33
N SER A 101 -3.68 36.03 -31.80
CA SER A 101 -4.90 35.38 -32.23
C SER A 101 -5.59 34.63 -31.06
N LEU A 102 -6.91 34.54 -31.13
CA LEU A 102 -7.76 33.69 -30.31
C LEU A 102 -8.39 32.67 -31.27
N GLY A 103 -8.11 31.38 -30.99
CA GLY A 103 -8.56 30.27 -31.82
C GLY A 103 -9.38 29.27 -31.06
N VAL A 104 -10.42 28.75 -31.70
CA VAL A 104 -11.23 27.60 -31.20
C VAL A 104 -11.04 26.44 -32.16
N SER A 105 -10.81 25.24 -31.66
CA SER A 105 -10.77 24.02 -32.47
C SER A 105 -11.58 22.90 -31.82
N GLN A 106 -12.28 22.12 -32.65
CA GLN A 106 -13.12 20.99 -32.26
C GLN A 106 -13.00 19.86 -33.26
N VAL A 107 -12.64 18.69 -32.78
CA VAL A 107 -12.72 17.45 -33.56
C VAL A 107 -14.17 17.02 -33.66
N LEU A 108 -14.73 17.00 -34.88
CA LEU A 108 -16.11 16.61 -35.13
C LEU A 108 -16.26 15.09 -35.36
N PHE A 109 -15.23 14.50 -36.02
CA PHE A 109 -15.19 13.06 -36.30
C PHE A 109 -13.76 12.57 -36.36
N ALA A 110 -13.50 11.40 -35.76
CA ALA A 110 -12.19 10.73 -35.80
C ALA A 110 -12.35 9.19 -35.72
N GLY A 111 -13.29 8.61 -36.49
CA GLY A 111 -13.48 7.16 -36.52
C GLY A 111 -13.85 6.51 -35.19
N GLY A 112 -14.49 7.25 -34.28
CA GLY A 112 -14.82 6.77 -32.92
C GLY A 112 -13.68 6.89 -31.89
N ARG A 113 -12.52 7.47 -32.27
CA ARG A 113 -11.35 7.63 -31.38
C ARG A 113 -11.69 8.34 -30.08
N ILE A 114 -12.44 9.45 -30.14
CA ILE A 114 -12.85 10.24 -28.96
C ILE A 114 -13.61 9.38 -27.95
N GLN A 115 -14.56 8.59 -28.43
CA GLN A 115 -15.36 7.71 -27.56
C GLN A 115 -14.48 6.61 -26.93
N ARG A 116 -13.56 6.02 -27.71
CA ARG A 116 -12.61 5.01 -27.20
C ARG A 116 -11.61 5.59 -26.23
N SER A 117 -11.14 6.82 -26.45
CA SER A 117 -10.31 7.55 -25.49
C SER A 117 -11.04 7.77 -24.17
N TYR A 118 -12.34 8.13 -24.21
CA TYR A 118 -13.14 8.25 -22.99
C TYR A 118 -13.31 6.91 -22.25
N GLN A 119 -13.54 5.82 -22.99
CA GLN A 119 -13.59 4.47 -22.40
C GLN A 119 -12.26 4.09 -21.76
N LEU A 120 -11.13 4.41 -22.40
CA LEU A 120 -9.79 4.17 -21.86
C LEU A 120 -9.57 4.90 -20.53
N LEU A 121 -9.94 6.18 -20.45
CA LEU A 121 -9.87 6.97 -19.21
C LEU A 121 -10.75 6.39 -18.11
N ASN A 122 -11.96 5.92 -18.45
CA ASN A 122 -12.83 5.25 -17.47
C ASN A 122 -12.27 3.89 -17.03
N SER A 123 -11.61 3.12 -17.89
CA SER A 123 -10.93 1.88 -17.50
C SER A 123 -9.76 2.17 -16.56
N ALA A 124 -9.00 3.24 -16.82
CA ALA A 124 -7.93 3.70 -15.94
C ALA A 124 -8.47 4.11 -14.55
N LYS A 125 -9.62 4.84 -14.52
CA LYS A 125 -10.31 5.16 -13.25
C LYS A 125 -10.69 3.90 -12.49
N LYS A 126 -11.37 2.95 -13.14
CA LYS A 126 -11.76 1.68 -12.48
C LYS A 126 -10.55 0.90 -11.96
N ALA A 127 -9.44 0.90 -12.69
CA ALA A 127 -8.21 0.26 -12.24
C ALA A 127 -7.63 0.96 -11.00
N ALA A 128 -7.65 2.29 -10.96
CA ALA A 128 -7.21 3.07 -9.80
C ALA A 128 -8.11 2.88 -8.57
N ASP A 129 -9.45 2.81 -8.76
CA ASP A 129 -10.41 2.51 -7.69
C ASP A 129 -10.13 1.11 -7.08
N LEU A 130 -9.83 0.10 -7.92
CA LEU A 130 -9.46 -1.23 -7.45
C LEU A 130 -8.07 -1.26 -6.80
N ALA A 131 -7.11 -0.48 -7.29
CA ALA A 131 -5.80 -0.36 -6.65
C ALA A 131 -5.90 0.28 -5.25
N GLN A 132 -6.78 1.28 -5.08
CA GLN A 132 -7.11 1.85 -3.77
C GLN A 132 -7.72 0.80 -2.85
N LYS A 133 -8.68 -0.01 -3.35
CA LYS A 133 -9.26 -1.12 -2.58
C LYS A 133 -8.19 -2.11 -2.15
N GLN A 134 -7.27 -2.48 -3.04
CA GLN A 134 -6.16 -3.38 -2.73
C GLN A 134 -5.21 -2.81 -1.67
N ALA A 135 -4.91 -1.50 -1.74
CA ALA A 135 -4.12 -0.82 -0.72
C ALA A 135 -4.81 -0.88 0.65
N MET A 136 -6.13 -0.69 0.71
CA MET A 136 -6.92 -0.81 1.94
C MET A 136 -6.87 -2.24 2.49
N GLU A 137 -7.11 -3.26 1.67
CA GLU A 137 -7.00 -4.67 2.06
C GLU A 137 -5.60 -5.02 2.59
N ASN A 138 -4.54 -4.52 1.95
CA ASN A 138 -3.17 -4.69 2.40
C ASN A 138 -2.91 -4.02 3.77
N THR A 139 -3.41 -2.79 3.95
CA THR A 139 -3.27 -2.06 5.22
C THR A 139 -3.96 -2.82 6.36
N ILE A 140 -5.20 -3.28 6.16
CA ILE A 140 -5.95 -4.07 7.13
C ILE A 140 -5.21 -5.37 7.48
N ALA A 141 -4.75 -6.12 6.48
CA ALA A 141 -3.99 -7.36 6.69
C ALA A 141 -2.69 -7.11 7.50
N GLN A 142 -2.01 -6.01 7.21
CA GLN A 142 -0.78 -5.64 7.91
C GLN A 142 -1.04 -5.19 9.36
N VAL A 143 -2.12 -4.44 9.62
CA VAL A 143 -2.55 -4.09 10.99
C VAL A 143 -2.82 -5.36 11.79
N TRP A 144 -3.62 -6.28 11.27
CA TRP A 144 -3.92 -7.55 11.95
C TRP A 144 -2.67 -8.36 12.25
N SER A 145 -1.78 -8.52 11.25
CA SER A 145 -0.54 -9.28 11.43
C SER A 145 0.38 -8.64 12.47
N GLN A 146 0.58 -7.32 12.43
CA GLN A 146 1.44 -6.62 13.39
C GLN A 146 0.82 -6.59 14.78
N TYR A 147 -0.48 -6.35 14.90
CA TYR A 147 -1.22 -6.37 16.18
C TYR A 147 -1.09 -7.74 16.86
N THR A 148 -1.35 -8.82 16.12
CA THR A 148 -1.19 -10.19 16.61
C THR A 148 0.27 -10.50 16.97
N GLY A 149 1.23 -9.98 16.20
CA GLY A 149 2.66 -10.08 16.48
C GLY A 149 3.05 -9.41 17.80
N ILE A 150 2.49 -8.25 18.13
CA ILE A 150 2.70 -7.56 19.40
C ILE A 150 2.07 -8.34 20.55
N SER A 151 0.84 -8.87 20.38
CA SER A 151 0.21 -9.74 21.39
C SER A 151 1.07 -10.98 21.70
N LEU A 152 1.62 -11.61 20.66
CA LEU A 152 2.58 -12.69 20.81
C LEU A 152 3.84 -12.27 21.59
N LEU A 153 4.44 -11.14 21.24
CA LEU A 153 5.64 -10.63 21.92
C LEU A 153 5.36 -10.26 23.39
N GLN A 154 4.18 -9.73 23.71
CA GLN A 154 3.77 -9.49 25.10
C GLN A 154 3.74 -10.81 25.92
N ARG A 155 3.21 -11.88 25.33
CA ARG A 155 3.22 -13.21 25.97
C ARG A 155 4.65 -13.76 26.09
N THR A 156 5.48 -13.58 25.06
CA THR A 156 6.89 -14.00 25.08
C THR A 156 7.67 -13.29 26.19
N VAL A 157 7.46 -11.99 26.40
CA VAL A 157 8.05 -11.23 27.50
C VAL A 157 7.58 -11.78 28.86
N ALA A 158 6.29 -12.03 29.01
CA ALA A 158 5.74 -12.59 30.25
C ALA A 158 6.35 -13.97 30.55
N THR A 159 6.42 -14.86 29.56
CA THR A 159 7.03 -16.20 29.71
C THR A 159 8.53 -16.12 30.01
N ALA A 160 9.26 -15.21 29.36
CA ALA A 160 10.69 -15.00 29.62
C ALA A 160 10.93 -14.44 31.04
N ALA A 161 10.09 -13.51 31.51
CA ALA A 161 10.12 -13.00 32.88
C ALA A 161 9.91 -14.09 33.91
N GLU A 162 8.91 -14.95 33.70
CA GLU A 162 8.64 -16.10 34.57
C GLU A 162 9.82 -17.08 34.56
N ASN A 163 10.35 -17.41 33.37
CA ASN A 163 11.54 -18.25 33.21
C ASN A 163 12.74 -17.70 34.01
N PHE A 164 13.01 -16.39 33.89
CA PHE A 164 14.06 -15.74 34.66
C PHE A 164 13.81 -15.80 36.17
N ASN A 165 12.60 -15.57 36.63
CA ASN A 165 12.26 -15.66 38.08
C ASN A 165 12.49 -17.06 38.64
N ILE A 166 12.07 -18.11 37.91
CA ILE A 166 12.33 -19.50 38.31
C ILE A 166 13.84 -19.76 38.40
N SER A 167 14.62 -19.31 37.44
CA SER A 167 16.09 -19.47 37.45
C SER A 167 16.76 -18.68 38.59
N LYS A 168 16.24 -17.50 38.91
CA LYS A 168 16.71 -16.69 40.03
C LYS A 168 16.45 -17.39 41.37
N GLU A 169 15.22 -17.89 41.61
CA GLU A 169 14.90 -18.65 42.81
C GLU A 169 15.79 -19.88 42.95
N ARG A 170 16.08 -20.60 41.86
CA ARG A 170 17.02 -21.72 41.86
C ARG A 170 18.43 -21.30 42.23
N PHE A 171 18.92 -20.19 41.71
CA PHE A 171 20.23 -19.64 42.05
C PHE A 171 20.30 -19.23 43.53
N ASP A 172 19.29 -18.50 44.02
CA ASP A 172 19.24 -18.05 45.41
C ASP A 172 19.22 -19.27 46.39
N LYS A 173 18.49 -20.33 46.07
CA LYS A 173 18.48 -21.60 46.83
C LYS A 173 19.85 -22.29 46.78
N ALA A 174 20.49 -22.40 45.61
CA ALA A 174 21.82 -22.98 45.45
C ALA A 174 22.89 -22.21 46.24
N GLN A 175 22.80 -20.88 46.24
CA GLN A 175 23.68 -20.02 47.04
C GLN A 175 23.54 -20.28 48.53
N LEU A 176 22.30 -20.28 49.08
CA LEU A 176 22.04 -20.55 50.46
C LEU A 176 22.53 -21.95 50.88
N THR A 177 22.28 -22.97 50.07
CA THR A 177 22.72 -24.34 50.33
C THR A 177 24.25 -24.46 50.33
N ASN A 178 24.95 -23.74 49.43
CA ASN A 178 26.41 -23.71 49.39
C ASN A 178 27.00 -22.99 50.60
N GLU A 179 26.38 -21.89 51.07
CA GLU A 179 26.83 -21.15 52.30
C GLU A 179 26.67 -22.01 53.54
N LEU A 180 25.66 -22.90 53.59
CA LEU A 180 25.43 -23.85 54.68
C LEU A 180 26.28 -25.14 54.58
N GLY A 181 27.17 -25.24 53.55
CA GLY A 181 28.06 -26.39 53.35
C GLY A 181 27.39 -27.64 52.79
N GLY A 182 26.14 -27.53 52.29
CA GLY A 182 25.34 -28.66 51.82
C GLY A 182 25.33 -28.88 50.29
N SER A 183 26.03 -28.01 49.48
CA SER A 183 26.01 -28.10 48.01
C SER A 183 27.41 -28.05 47.43
N ASN A 184 27.58 -28.63 46.23
CA ASN A 184 28.79 -28.53 45.40
C ASN A 184 28.88 -27.16 44.74
N SER A 185 30.04 -26.54 44.72
CA SER A 185 30.31 -25.24 44.07
C SER A 185 29.96 -25.24 42.55
N THR A 186 30.02 -26.40 41.92
CA THR A 186 29.59 -26.58 40.50
C THR A 186 28.12 -26.33 40.28
N ASP A 187 27.24 -26.72 41.20
CA ASP A 187 25.80 -26.51 41.08
C ASP A 187 25.44 -25.04 41.21
N LEU A 188 26.11 -24.31 42.11
CA LEU A 188 25.96 -22.87 42.25
C LEU A 188 26.42 -22.14 40.97
N MET A 189 27.57 -22.53 40.39
CA MET A 189 28.07 -21.94 39.13
C MET A 189 27.11 -22.19 37.96
N ALA A 190 26.56 -23.41 37.83
CA ALA A 190 25.59 -23.77 36.83
C ALA A 190 24.30 -22.94 36.96
N ALA A 191 23.74 -22.83 38.18
CA ALA A 191 22.56 -22.02 38.45
C ALA A 191 22.77 -20.54 38.11
N LYS A 192 23.98 -19.98 38.39
CA LYS A 192 24.32 -18.62 38.04
C LYS A 192 24.38 -18.38 36.51
N VAL A 193 24.97 -19.31 35.76
CA VAL A 193 25.04 -19.22 34.28
C VAL A 193 23.62 -19.29 33.70
N ASP A 194 22.81 -20.21 34.18
CA ASP A 194 21.42 -20.33 33.68
C ASP A 194 20.60 -19.07 34.01
N MET A 195 20.68 -18.54 35.24
CA MET A 195 19.99 -17.29 35.61
C MET A 195 20.43 -16.11 34.72
N ASN A 196 21.72 -15.96 34.46
CA ASN A 196 22.23 -14.88 33.62
C ASN A 196 21.76 -15.03 32.16
N ARG A 197 21.73 -16.25 31.63
CA ARG A 197 21.21 -16.51 30.28
C ARG A 197 19.72 -16.17 30.20
N ASP A 198 18.92 -16.64 31.13
CA ASP A 198 17.48 -16.39 31.14
C ASP A 198 17.18 -14.89 31.33
N LYS A 199 18.04 -14.15 32.07
CA LYS A 199 17.97 -12.68 32.18
C LYS A 199 18.24 -11.99 30.83
N VAL A 200 19.22 -12.46 30.08
CA VAL A 200 19.53 -11.91 28.74
C VAL A 200 18.35 -12.15 27.79
N GLU A 201 17.79 -13.37 27.78
CA GLU A 201 16.60 -13.69 26.96
C GLU A 201 15.40 -12.81 27.31
N PHE A 202 15.17 -12.52 28.60
CA PHE A 202 14.12 -11.58 29.02
C PHE A 202 14.36 -10.16 28.51
N MET A 203 15.59 -9.61 28.66
CA MET A 203 15.93 -8.27 28.16
C MET A 203 15.84 -8.15 26.64
N GLU A 204 16.19 -9.21 25.92
CA GLU A 204 16.05 -9.26 24.46
C GLU A 204 14.57 -9.28 24.03
N ALA A 205 13.73 -10.04 24.75
CA ALA A 205 12.29 -10.07 24.48
C ALA A 205 11.63 -8.71 24.75
N GLU A 206 12.00 -8.00 25.82
CA GLU A 206 11.52 -6.63 26.08
C GLU A 206 11.92 -5.66 24.94
N THR A 207 13.16 -5.75 24.49
CA THR A 207 13.65 -4.91 23.39
C THR A 207 12.90 -5.18 22.08
N GLN A 208 12.62 -6.45 21.77
CA GLN A 208 11.86 -6.84 20.59
C GLN A 208 10.42 -6.33 20.66
N LEU A 209 9.76 -6.44 21.83
CA LEU A 209 8.41 -5.93 22.05
C LEU A 209 8.34 -4.41 21.80
N GLU A 210 9.25 -3.63 22.42
CA GLU A 210 9.26 -2.18 22.26
C GLU A 210 9.58 -1.76 20.81
N SER A 211 10.48 -2.47 20.14
CA SER A 211 10.75 -2.23 18.70
C SER A 211 9.52 -2.50 17.82
N ALA A 212 8.79 -3.59 18.10
CA ALA A 212 7.56 -3.92 17.37
C ALA A 212 6.47 -2.88 17.63
N LYS A 213 6.28 -2.43 18.88
CA LYS A 213 5.34 -1.36 19.22
C LYS A 213 5.66 -0.06 18.52
N ASN A 214 6.94 0.36 18.51
CA ASN A 214 7.35 1.59 17.84
C ASN A 214 7.10 1.52 16.31
N SER A 215 7.38 0.39 15.69
CA SER A 215 7.11 0.17 14.27
C SER A 215 5.61 0.20 13.96
N PHE A 216 4.79 -0.41 14.80
CA PHE A 216 3.35 -0.42 14.65
C PHE A 216 2.74 0.96 14.89
N ALA A 217 3.18 1.66 15.94
CA ALA A 217 2.77 3.04 16.23
C ALA A 217 3.00 3.97 15.03
N ALA A 218 4.20 3.90 14.44
CA ALA A 218 4.51 4.66 13.22
C ALA A 218 3.61 4.27 12.03
N PHE A 219 3.26 2.98 11.90
CA PHE A 219 2.43 2.49 10.81
C PHE A 219 0.97 2.96 10.91
N ILE A 220 0.42 3.03 12.15
CA ILE A 220 -0.97 3.48 12.40
C ILE A 220 -1.08 4.98 12.74
N GLY A 221 0.04 5.71 12.85
CA GLY A 221 0.04 7.13 13.23
C GLY A 221 -0.34 7.39 14.69
N TYR A 222 0.10 6.53 15.63
CA TYR A 222 -0.22 6.62 17.05
C TYR A 222 1.02 7.00 17.87
N GLU A 223 0.94 7.99 18.76
CA GLU A 223 2.10 8.55 19.48
C GLU A 223 2.17 8.12 20.95
N ASP A 224 1.05 7.70 21.56
CA ASP A 224 1.03 7.35 22.98
C ASP A 224 1.56 5.93 23.25
N ALA A 225 2.02 5.67 24.47
CA ALA A 225 2.35 4.33 24.93
C ALA A 225 1.10 3.45 25.04
N PHE A 226 1.16 2.23 24.56
CA PHE A 226 0.03 1.30 24.54
C PHE A 226 0.43 -0.14 24.85
N THR A 227 -0.57 -0.92 25.22
CA THR A 227 -0.56 -2.39 25.20
C THR A 227 -1.68 -2.86 24.28
N VAL A 228 -1.54 -4.05 23.69
CA VAL A 228 -2.61 -4.63 22.88
C VAL A 228 -3.40 -5.65 23.70
N SER A 229 -4.70 -5.78 23.39
CA SER A 229 -5.51 -6.85 23.96
C SER A 229 -5.18 -8.19 23.31
N ASP A 230 -5.42 -9.27 24.01
CA ASP A 230 -5.14 -10.63 23.52
C ASP A 230 -6.20 -11.16 22.52
N GLN A 231 -7.23 -10.35 22.26
CA GLN A 231 -8.31 -10.68 21.34
C GLN A 231 -7.93 -10.27 19.91
N THR A 232 -7.73 -11.26 19.05
CA THR A 232 -7.40 -11.04 17.63
C THR A 232 -8.63 -10.88 16.74
N GLY A 233 -9.83 -11.14 17.27
CA GLY A 233 -11.08 -11.10 16.49
C GLY A 233 -11.25 -12.23 15.47
N LEU A 234 -10.26 -13.12 15.33
CA LEU A 234 -10.26 -14.22 14.37
C LEU A 234 -10.61 -15.55 15.04
N ASN A 235 -11.37 -16.38 14.34
CA ASN A 235 -11.79 -17.70 14.82
C ASN A 235 -10.94 -18.80 14.16
N LEU A 236 -9.97 -19.34 14.90
CA LEU A 236 -9.12 -20.43 14.41
C LEU A 236 -9.84 -21.79 14.33
N GLU A 237 -11.04 -21.91 14.85
CA GLU A 237 -11.88 -23.12 14.71
C GLU A 237 -12.70 -23.12 13.40
N GLU A 238 -12.66 -22.02 12.63
CA GLU A 238 -13.28 -21.93 11.32
C GLU A 238 -12.67 -22.96 10.36
N HIS A 239 -13.50 -23.59 9.56
CA HIS A 239 -13.06 -24.54 8.54
C HIS A 239 -13.37 -23.97 7.16
N PHE A 240 -12.35 -23.86 6.31
CA PHE A 240 -12.51 -23.39 4.95
C PHE A 240 -12.62 -24.59 3.98
N ASP A 241 -13.73 -24.64 3.24
CA ASP A 241 -13.88 -25.56 2.11
C ASP A 241 -13.22 -24.99 0.85
N GLU A 242 -12.50 -25.83 0.12
CA GLU A 242 -11.75 -25.42 -1.07
C GLU A 242 -12.66 -24.88 -2.17
N ALA A 243 -13.81 -25.54 -2.42
CA ALA A 243 -14.70 -25.18 -3.51
C ALA A 243 -15.46 -23.87 -3.21
N GLU A 244 -15.92 -23.69 -1.98
CA GLU A 244 -16.58 -22.46 -1.52
C GLU A 244 -15.62 -21.28 -1.55
N THR A 245 -14.39 -21.45 -1.03
CA THR A 245 -13.35 -20.42 -1.02
C THR A 245 -12.99 -19.98 -2.44
N LEU A 246 -12.88 -20.92 -3.39
CA LEU A 246 -12.63 -20.60 -4.80
C LEU A 246 -13.80 -19.81 -5.43
N ALA A 247 -15.04 -20.12 -5.07
CA ALA A 247 -16.20 -19.39 -5.58
C ALA A 247 -16.23 -17.94 -5.09
N ILE A 248 -15.95 -17.71 -3.80
CA ILE A 248 -15.87 -16.37 -3.20
C ILE A 248 -14.70 -15.58 -3.83
N MET A 249 -13.53 -16.19 -3.96
CA MET A 249 -12.35 -15.57 -4.57
C MET A 249 -12.63 -15.09 -6.00
N ARG A 250 -13.25 -15.91 -6.84
CA ARG A 250 -13.57 -15.52 -8.24
C ARG A 250 -14.44 -14.27 -8.33
N ALA A 251 -15.31 -14.04 -7.35
CA ALA A 251 -16.17 -12.86 -7.28
C ALA A 251 -15.46 -11.64 -6.65
N GLY A 252 -14.66 -11.85 -5.61
CA GLY A 252 -14.15 -10.80 -4.73
C GLY A 252 -12.69 -10.39 -4.95
N ASN A 253 -11.84 -11.26 -5.53
CA ASN A 253 -10.40 -11.03 -5.61
C ASN A 253 -10.03 -9.82 -6.48
N THR A 254 -9.42 -8.83 -5.87
CA THR A 254 -9.08 -7.54 -6.49
C THR A 254 -8.02 -7.71 -7.59
N ALA A 255 -7.04 -8.62 -7.44
CA ALA A 255 -6.01 -8.84 -8.45
C ALA A 255 -6.59 -9.50 -9.72
N LEU A 256 -7.56 -10.39 -9.60
CA LEU A 256 -8.27 -10.98 -10.74
C LEU A 256 -9.11 -9.93 -11.49
N GLN A 257 -9.79 -9.05 -10.76
CA GLN A 257 -10.54 -7.94 -11.34
C GLN A 257 -9.62 -6.97 -12.10
N LEU A 258 -8.45 -6.65 -11.56
CA LEU A 258 -7.44 -5.82 -12.23
C LEU A 258 -6.91 -6.47 -13.52
N ALA A 259 -6.69 -7.78 -13.51
CA ALA A 259 -6.29 -8.52 -14.71
C ALA A 259 -7.37 -8.42 -15.82
N GLY A 260 -8.65 -8.56 -15.46
CA GLY A 260 -9.78 -8.37 -16.38
C GLY A 260 -9.86 -6.97 -16.96
N ILE A 261 -9.66 -5.90 -16.13
CA ILE A 261 -9.60 -4.52 -16.61
C ILE A 261 -8.41 -4.32 -17.57
N SER A 262 -7.27 -4.95 -17.30
CA SER A 262 -6.10 -4.88 -18.19
C SER A 262 -6.40 -5.47 -19.57
N ALA A 263 -7.11 -6.58 -19.63
CA ALA A 263 -7.57 -7.20 -20.88
C ALA A 263 -8.59 -6.31 -21.62
N GLU A 264 -9.56 -5.72 -20.90
CA GLU A 264 -10.51 -4.75 -21.46
C GLU A 264 -9.78 -3.53 -22.03
N THR A 265 -8.80 -3.00 -21.30
CA THR A 265 -7.97 -1.87 -21.72
C THR A 265 -7.22 -2.17 -23.03
N ALA A 266 -6.64 -3.36 -23.16
CA ALA A 266 -5.98 -3.80 -24.39
C ALA A 266 -6.95 -3.88 -25.59
N ARG A 267 -8.16 -4.34 -25.36
CA ARG A 267 -9.24 -4.36 -26.40
C ARG A 267 -9.63 -2.94 -26.82
N ILE A 268 -9.76 -2.01 -25.88
CA ILE A 268 -10.04 -0.59 -26.18
C ILE A 268 -8.89 0.02 -26.98
N GLN A 269 -7.63 -0.24 -26.61
CA GLN A 269 -6.45 0.22 -27.34
C GLN A 269 -6.39 -0.35 -28.76
N GLN A 270 -6.77 -1.62 -28.97
CA GLN A 270 -6.90 -2.18 -30.30
C GLN A 270 -7.95 -1.42 -31.14
N GLN A 271 -9.09 -1.08 -30.55
CA GLN A 271 -10.14 -0.31 -31.22
C GLN A 271 -9.70 1.12 -31.54
N LEU A 272 -8.87 1.74 -30.69
CA LEU A 272 -8.23 3.01 -30.98
C LEU A 272 -7.33 2.94 -32.21
N GLN A 273 -6.56 1.85 -32.37
CA GLN A 273 -5.76 1.65 -33.57
C GLN A 273 -6.61 1.41 -34.82
N GLN A 274 -7.78 0.82 -34.68
CA GLN A 274 -8.75 0.69 -35.82
C GLN A 274 -9.32 2.05 -36.25
N ALA A 275 -9.48 2.99 -35.32
CA ALA A 275 -9.96 4.34 -35.63
C ALA A 275 -9.05 5.09 -36.63
N THR A 276 -7.76 4.73 -36.73
CA THR A 276 -6.82 5.31 -37.72
C THR A 276 -7.17 5.00 -39.16
N LEU A 277 -8.10 4.07 -39.42
CA LEU A 277 -8.62 3.76 -40.76
C LEU A 277 -9.64 4.80 -41.27
N PHE A 278 -10.08 5.71 -40.42
CA PHE A 278 -11.09 6.69 -40.77
C PHE A 278 -10.47 8.10 -40.86
N PRO A 279 -11.09 8.99 -41.66
CA PRO A 279 -10.65 10.39 -41.70
C PRO A 279 -10.89 11.08 -40.36
N THR A 280 -10.07 12.09 -40.06
CA THR A 280 -10.32 13.05 -38.99
C THR A 280 -10.93 14.31 -39.58
N ILE A 281 -12.07 14.75 -39.08
CA ILE A 281 -12.78 15.97 -39.46
C ILE A 281 -12.72 16.91 -38.25
N ALA A 282 -12.17 18.12 -38.47
CA ALA A 282 -12.10 19.13 -37.40
C ALA A 282 -12.66 20.45 -37.91
N ALA A 283 -13.39 21.16 -37.08
CA ALA A 283 -13.77 22.55 -37.27
C ALA A 283 -12.81 23.44 -36.50
N GLN A 284 -12.43 24.58 -37.11
CA GLN A 284 -11.57 25.57 -36.50
C GLN A 284 -12.04 26.98 -36.85
N ALA A 285 -11.94 27.87 -35.89
CA ALA A 285 -12.19 29.28 -36.13
C ALA A 285 -11.18 30.10 -35.32
N SER A 286 -10.63 31.15 -35.92
CA SER A 286 -9.72 32.04 -35.20
C SER A 286 -9.99 33.50 -35.60
N TYR A 287 -9.90 34.38 -34.62
CA TYR A 287 -9.87 35.82 -34.85
C TYR A 287 -8.50 36.34 -34.43
N GLY A 288 -7.84 37.08 -35.36
CA GLY A 288 -6.47 37.49 -35.13
C GLY A 288 -6.09 38.82 -35.76
N LEU A 289 -5.03 39.38 -35.20
CA LEU A 289 -4.28 40.51 -35.71
C LEU A 289 -2.92 40.02 -36.22
N ASN A 290 -2.55 40.42 -37.42
CA ASN A 290 -1.22 40.16 -37.97
C ASN A 290 -0.65 41.50 -38.47
N GLN A 291 0.48 41.93 -37.93
CA GLN A 291 1.20 43.14 -38.31
C GLN A 291 2.59 42.77 -38.78
N SER A 292 2.98 43.26 -39.95
CA SER A 292 4.30 43.04 -40.52
C SER A 292 4.88 44.36 -41.00
N GLN A 293 6.16 44.58 -40.66
CA GLN A 293 6.98 45.68 -41.18
C GLN A 293 8.20 45.05 -41.84
N ALA A 294 8.57 45.52 -43.05
CA ALA A 294 9.70 45.00 -43.79
C ALA A 294 10.40 46.11 -44.58
N GLU A 295 11.72 46.14 -44.56
CA GLU A 295 12.51 47.09 -45.31
C GLU A 295 12.71 46.70 -46.78
N ALA A 296 12.60 45.41 -47.10
CA ALA A 296 12.68 44.89 -48.44
C ALA A 296 11.31 44.44 -48.97
N GLY A 297 10.97 44.75 -50.21
CA GLY A 297 9.73 44.34 -50.83
C GLY A 297 8.79 45.51 -51.18
N PHE A 298 7.60 45.17 -51.65
CA PHE A 298 6.62 46.16 -52.16
C PHE A 298 5.85 46.87 -51.03
N LEU A 299 5.66 46.21 -49.89
CA LEU A 299 4.91 46.71 -48.73
C LEU A 299 5.85 46.96 -47.57
N ALA A 300 6.05 48.22 -47.17
CA ALA A 300 6.83 48.59 -46.00
C ALA A 300 6.12 48.21 -44.68
N ALA A 301 4.79 48.19 -44.66
CA ALA A 301 3.98 47.76 -43.52
C ALA A 301 2.65 47.17 -43.99
N SER A 302 2.19 46.14 -43.28
CA SER A 302 0.84 45.58 -43.46
C SER A 302 0.22 45.27 -42.12
N GLN A 303 -1.07 45.52 -41.97
CA GLN A 303 -1.86 45.12 -40.79
C GLN A 303 -3.13 44.45 -41.27
N GLN A 304 -3.37 43.25 -40.78
CA GLN A 304 -4.55 42.46 -41.11
C GLN A 304 -5.25 42.04 -39.85
N THR A 305 -6.54 42.24 -39.75
CA THR A 305 -7.37 41.81 -38.63
C THR A 305 -8.61 41.13 -39.21
N GLY A 306 -8.94 39.95 -38.71
CA GLY A 306 -10.08 39.24 -39.28
C GLY A 306 -10.38 37.90 -38.62
N LEU A 307 -11.53 37.37 -39.02
CA LEU A 307 -12.01 36.03 -38.65
C LEU A 307 -11.65 35.03 -39.77
N ASN A 308 -11.00 33.97 -39.41
CA ASN A 308 -10.80 32.78 -40.24
C ASN A 308 -11.58 31.63 -39.67
N ALA A 309 -12.43 30.98 -40.44
CA ALA A 309 -13.17 29.78 -40.02
C ALA A 309 -13.12 28.73 -41.15
N GLY A 310 -13.01 27.47 -40.77
CA GLY A 310 -12.94 26.39 -41.73
C GLY A 310 -13.18 25.00 -41.11
N ILE A 311 -13.43 24.07 -42.02
CA ILE A 311 -13.48 22.64 -41.69
C ILE A 311 -12.34 21.97 -42.42
N SER A 312 -11.54 21.21 -41.72
CA SER A 312 -10.47 20.38 -42.27
C SER A 312 -10.84 18.90 -42.25
N VAL A 313 -10.53 18.20 -43.33
CA VAL A 313 -10.64 16.75 -43.44
C VAL A 313 -9.24 16.20 -43.71
N GLN A 314 -8.73 15.40 -42.79
CA GLN A 314 -7.41 14.78 -42.94
C GLN A 314 -7.58 13.26 -43.02
N TYR A 315 -7.08 12.66 -44.08
CA TYR A 315 -7.07 11.23 -44.29
C TYR A 315 -5.72 10.74 -44.76
N ASN A 316 -5.11 9.83 -44.03
CA ASN A 316 -3.81 9.29 -44.38
C ASN A 316 -3.98 8.10 -45.32
N LEU A 317 -3.73 8.30 -46.59
CA LEU A 317 -3.88 7.28 -47.65
C LEU A 317 -2.80 6.18 -47.57
N PHE A 318 -1.57 6.55 -47.19
CA PHE A 318 -0.45 5.64 -47.10
C PHE A 318 0.55 6.12 -46.04
N SER A 319 0.92 5.22 -45.13
CA SER A 319 1.84 5.46 -44.01
C SER A 319 3.03 4.50 -44.01
N GLY A 320 3.48 4.02 -45.17
CA GLY A 320 4.58 3.06 -45.21
C GLY A 320 4.29 1.76 -44.47
N PHE A 321 3.04 1.26 -44.48
CA PHE A 321 2.54 0.10 -43.74
C PHE A 321 2.52 0.24 -42.19
N GLN A 322 2.92 1.39 -41.64
CA GLN A 322 2.95 1.65 -40.20
C GLN A 322 1.60 1.37 -39.53
N SER A 323 0.50 1.91 -40.06
CA SER A 323 -0.86 1.67 -39.50
C SER A 323 -1.26 0.22 -39.56
N ARG A 324 -0.83 -0.58 -40.54
CA ARG A 324 -1.06 -2.02 -40.61
C ARG A 324 -0.33 -2.75 -39.50
N THR A 325 0.97 -2.45 -39.33
CA THR A 325 1.81 -3.05 -38.32
C THR A 325 1.29 -2.72 -36.90
N GLN A 326 0.94 -1.45 -36.63
CA GLN A 326 0.38 -1.03 -35.33
C GLN A 326 -0.91 -1.79 -35.00
N ARG A 327 -1.82 -1.98 -35.97
CA ARG A 327 -3.06 -2.75 -35.75
C ARG A 327 -2.78 -4.24 -35.51
N GLN A 328 -1.81 -4.81 -36.22
CA GLN A 328 -1.41 -6.21 -35.98
C GLN A 328 -0.81 -6.36 -34.59
N ASN A 329 0.07 -5.45 -34.18
CA ASN A 329 0.66 -5.45 -32.84
C ASN A 329 -0.40 -5.26 -31.75
N ALA A 330 -1.35 -4.34 -31.94
CA ALA A 330 -2.44 -4.14 -31.00
C ALA A 330 -3.32 -5.41 -30.83
N LYS A 331 -3.53 -6.19 -31.92
CA LYS A 331 -4.19 -7.50 -31.80
C LYS A 331 -3.38 -8.50 -30.99
N LEU A 332 -2.05 -8.50 -31.15
CA LEU A 332 -1.18 -9.37 -30.34
C LEU A 332 -1.15 -8.94 -28.86
N GLU A 333 -1.23 -7.63 -28.59
CA GLU A 333 -1.34 -7.16 -27.20
C GLU A 333 -2.65 -7.60 -26.51
N VAL A 334 -3.77 -7.65 -27.26
CA VAL A 334 -5.02 -8.25 -26.73
C VAL A 334 -4.80 -9.71 -26.35
N LEU A 335 -4.24 -10.53 -27.25
CA LEU A 335 -3.98 -11.93 -26.96
C LEU A 335 -3.03 -12.12 -25.76
N LYS A 336 -1.98 -11.29 -25.66
CA LYS A 336 -1.09 -11.30 -24.49
C LYS A 336 -1.84 -10.96 -23.19
N ALA A 337 -2.72 -9.94 -23.23
CA ALA A 337 -3.49 -9.54 -22.07
C ALA A 337 -4.48 -10.65 -21.63
N GLU A 338 -5.14 -11.32 -22.58
CA GLU A 338 -6.00 -12.47 -22.31
C GLU A 338 -5.23 -13.67 -21.72
N HIS A 339 -4.04 -13.95 -22.23
CA HIS A 339 -3.19 -14.99 -21.63
C HIS A 339 -2.69 -14.61 -20.22
N ARG A 340 -2.38 -13.33 -19.96
CA ARG A 340 -2.02 -12.87 -18.61
C ARG A 340 -3.20 -12.96 -17.64
N GLU A 341 -4.41 -12.63 -18.08
CA GLU A 341 -5.63 -12.81 -17.28
C GLU A 341 -5.82 -14.27 -16.89
N ALA A 342 -5.76 -15.20 -17.86
CA ALA A 342 -5.84 -16.63 -17.61
C ALA A 342 -4.73 -17.14 -16.68
N GLN A 343 -3.48 -16.72 -16.90
CA GLN A 343 -2.36 -17.06 -16.03
C GLN A 343 -2.57 -16.56 -14.59
N THR A 344 -3.07 -15.33 -14.44
CA THR A 344 -3.38 -14.75 -13.12
C THR A 344 -4.46 -15.55 -12.42
N GLN A 345 -5.51 -15.94 -13.14
CA GLN A 345 -6.58 -16.78 -12.60
C GLN A 345 -6.04 -18.14 -12.11
N GLU A 346 -5.28 -18.86 -12.94
CA GLU A 346 -4.67 -20.13 -12.57
C GLU A 346 -3.74 -20.02 -11.36
N LEU A 347 -2.91 -18.97 -11.31
CA LEU A 347 -2.00 -18.71 -10.20
C LEU A 347 -2.78 -18.48 -8.89
N ILE A 348 -3.80 -17.60 -8.93
CA ILE A 348 -4.59 -17.28 -7.75
C ILE A 348 -5.39 -18.51 -7.29
N GLU A 349 -6.00 -19.28 -8.20
CA GLU A 349 -6.69 -20.53 -7.86
C GLU A 349 -5.77 -21.53 -7.15
N ASN A 350 -4.55 -21.71 -7.64
CA ASN A 350 -3.56 -22.57 -6.99
C ASN A 350 -3.11 -22.01 -5.64
N THR A 351 -2.95 -20.68 -5.54
CA THR A 351 -2.59 -20.03 -4.28
C THR A 351 -3.69 -20.22 -3.22
N VAL A 352 -4.97 -20.09 -3.59
CA VAL A 352 -6.12 -20.33 -2.70
C VAL A 352 -6.13 -21.77 -2.20
N LYS A 353 -5.97 -22.77 -3.09
CA LYS A 353 -5.90 -24.19 -2.70
C LYS A 353 -4.81 -24.44 -1.68
N ASN A 354 -3.63 -23.88 -1.89
CA ASN A 354 -2.51 -24.00 -0.96
C ASN A 354 -2.77 -23.25 0.35
N ALA A 355 -3.38 -22.07 0.30
CA ALA A 355 -3.70 -21.27 1.49
C ALA A 355 -4.77 -21.95 2.37
N VAL A 356 -5.80 -22.57 1.78
CA VAL A 356 -6.79 -23.37 2.53
C VAL A 356 -6.13 -24.53 3.27
N ARG A 357 -5.26 -25.26 2.58
CA ARG A 357 -4.50 -26.37 3.22
C ARG A 357 -3.56 -25.88 4.30
N ALA A 358 -2.88 -24.76 4.05
CA ALA A 358 -1.95 -24.15 5.00
C ALA A 358 -2.67 -23.70 6.26
N PHE A 359 -3.85 -23.04 6.13
CA PHE A 359 -4.65 -22.63 7.29
C PHE A 359 -5.16 -23.83 8.08
N ASN A 360 -5.83 -24.79 7.43
CA ASN A 360 -6.38 -25.95 8.11
C ASN A 360 -5.29 -26.75 8.87
N ASN A 361 -4.09 -26.85 8.28
CA ASN A 361 -2.94 -27.48 8.94
C ASN A 361 -2.40 -26.62 10.10
N ALA A 362 -2.27 -25.30 9.91
CA ALA A 362 -1.76 -24.39 10.95
C ALA A 362 -2.71 -24.34 12.16
N ALA A 363 -4.02 -24.34 11.93
CA ALA A 363 -5.03 -24.39 12.99
C ALA A 363 -4.95 -25.72 13.77
N ALA A 364 -4.80 -26.86 13.09
CA ALA A 364 -4.62 -28.15 13.74
C ALA A 364 -3.33 -28.19 14.57
N ILE A 365 -2.21 -27.67 14.05
CA ILE A 365 -0.95 -27.56 14.78
C ILE A 365 -1.09 -26.64 16.00
N ALA A 366 -1.77 -25.49 15.86
CA ALA A 366 -1.97 -24.56 16.97
C ALA A 366 -2.75 -25.21 18.13
N LYS A 367 -3.71 -26.07 17.83
CA LYS A 367 -4.45 -26.85 18.84
C LYS A 367 -3.53 -27.84 19.55
N ILE A 368 -2.74 -28.64 18.81
CA ILE A 368 -1.79 -29.61 19.37
C ILE A 368 -0.75 -28.90 20.26
N GLU A 369 -0.19 -27.79 19.79
CA GLU A 369 0.81 -27.04 20.56
C GLU A 369 0.20 -26.37 21.81
N SER A 370 -1.08 -25.99 21.76
CA SER A 370 -1.81 -25.51 22.95
C SER A 370 -1.94 -26.60 24.01
N ASP A 371 -2.33 -27.80 23.58
CA ASP A 371 -2.43 -28.97 24.50
C ASP A 371 -1.04 -29.36 25.07
N ASN A 372 0.00 -29.34 24.24
CA ASN A 372 1.39 -29.58 24.65
C ASN A 372 1.87 -28.59 25.72
N ALA A 373 1.57 -27.28 25.52
CA ALA A 373 1.96 -26.23 26.45
C ALA A 373 1.26 -26.38 27.80
N GLU A 374 -0.02 -26.75 27.78
CA GLU A 374 -0.76 -27.03 29.04
C GLU A 374 -0.14 -28.17 29.81
N VAL A 375 0.15 -29.31 29.17
CA VAL A 375 0.77 -30.49 29.82
C VAL A 375 2.19 -30.16 30.30
N ALA A 376 2.97 -29.43 29.50
CA ALA A 376 4.33 -29.00 29.90
C ALA A 376 4.30 -28.06 31.12
N ASN A 377 3.34 -27.14 31.18
CA ASN A 377 3.15 -26.25 32.33
C ASN A 377 2.78 -27.04 33.61
N GLN A 378 1.81 -27.96 33.53
CA GLN A 378 1.44 -28.82 34.64
C GLN A 378 2.65 -29.63 35.14
N ARG A 379 3.46 -30.20 34.26
CA ARG A 379 4.70 -30.90 34.61
C ARG A 379 5.70 -29.98 35.31
N MET A 380 5.91 -28.79 34.78
CA MET A 380 6.85 -27.80 35.33
C MET A 380 6.45 -27.40 36.75
N LEU A 381 5.16 -27.09 36.99
CA LEU A 381 4.63 -26.74 38.32
C LEU A 381 4.85 -27.88 39.30
N LYS A 382 4.56 -29.13 38.87
CA LYS A 382 4.74 -30.31 39.76
C LYS A 382 6.20 -30.56 40.11
N VAL A 383 7.11 -30.42 39.13
CA VAL A 383 8.56 -30.60 39.37
C VAL A 383 9.11 -29.48 40.26
N ASN A 384 8.63 -28.25 40.12
CA ASN A 384 8.99 -27.13 41.00
C ASN A 384 8.55 -27.39 42.45
N GLU A 385 7.35 -27.93 42.67
CA GLU A 385 6.89 -28.35 44.01
C GLU A 385 7.81 -29.41 44.58
N LEU A 386 8.09 -30.50 43.86
CA LEU A 386 9.00 -31.56 44.29
C LEU A 386 10.42 -31.04 44.58
N TYR A 387 10.93 -30.15 43.79
CA TYR A 387 12.23 -29.50 43.99
C TYR A 387 12.22 -28.64 45.29
N SER A 388 11.14 -27.93 45.57
CA SER A 388 11.01 -27.14 46.80
C SER A 388 11.06 -28.03 48.05
N LEU A 389 10.50 -29.23 47.96
CA LEU A 389 10.50 -30.25 49.01
C LEU A 389 11.81 -31.09 49.08
N GLY A 390 12.77 -30.84 48.18
CA GLY A 390 14.03 -31.61 48.10
C GLY A 390 13.86 -33.00 47.51
N GLN A 391 12.74 -33.31 46.84
CA GLN A 391 12.40 -34.61 46.24
C GLN A 391 12.73 -34.68 44.73
N ALA A 392 13.11 -33.54 44.11
CA ALA A 392 13.62 -33.48 42.75
C ALA A 392 14.98 -32.78 42.73
N SER A 393 15.82 -33.12 41.78
CA SER A 393 17.13 -32.51 41.59
C SER A 393 17.01 -31.16 40.82
N SER A 394 18.04 -30.30 40.97
CA SER A 394 18.16 -29.03 40.21
C SER A 394 18.16 -29.27 38.71
N LEU A 395 18.71 -30.39 38.22
CA LEU A 395 18.72 -30.77 36.81
C LEU A 395 17.31 -31.12 36.32
N GLU A 396 16.55 -31.89 37.08
CA GLU A 396 15.15 -32.24 36.73
C GLU A 396 14.26 -31.01 36.66
N GLN A 397 14.42 -30.07 37.62
CA GLN A 397 13.74 -28.79 37.58
C GLN A 397 14.09 -27.99 36.30
N ARG A 398 15.38 -27.85 36.01
CA ARG A 398 15.83 -27.14 34.82
C ARG A 398 15.30 -27.76 33.52
N GLN A 399 15.29 -29.10 33.44
CA GLN A 399 14.76 -29.80 32.28
C GLN A 399 13.25 -29.56 32.10
N ALA A 400 12.47 -29.59 33.21
CA ALA A 400 11.05 -29.33 33.18
C ALA A 400 10.77 -27.86 32.73
N GLN A 401 11.54 -26.90 33.24
CA GLN A 401 11.49 -25.49 32.88
C GLN A 401 11.77 -25.25 31.38
N LEU A 402 12.83 -25.88 30.84
CA LEU A 402 13.17 -25.73 29.42
C LEU A 402 12.11 -26.35 28.50
N VAL A 403 11.51 -27.48 28.87
CA VAL A 403 10.42 -28.11 28.12
C VAL A 403 9.18 -27.21 28.11
N TRP A 404 8.83 -26.64 29.27
CA TRP A 404 7.72 -25.68 29.37
C TRP A 404 7.95 -24.44 28.52
N LEU A 405 9.15 -23.83 28.58
CA LEU A 405 9.50 -22.65 27.79
C LEU A 405 9.41 -22.95 26.28
N ALA A 406 9.93 -24.10 25.85
CA ALA A 406 9.85 -24.52 24.44
C ALA A 406 8.39 -24.75 23.99
N ALA A 407 7.54 -25.33 24.85
CA ALA A 407 6.14 -25.57 24.55
C ALA A 407 5.32 -24.27 24.47
N GLU A 408 5.53 -23.29 25.37
CA GLU A 408 4.87 -21.97 25.31
C GLU A 408 5.28 -21.18 24.07
N ASN A 409 6.56 -21.21 23.70
CA ASN A 409 7.04 -20.59 22.47
C ASN A 409 6.49 -21.30 21.20
N GLY A 410 6.37 -22.63 21.25
CA GLY A 410 5.75 -23.45 20.19
C GLY A 410 4.29 -23.08 19.98
N LYS A 411 3.49 -23.04 21.06
CA LYS A 411 2.08 -22.62 21.06
C LYS A 411 1.91 -21.22 20.48
N SER A 412 2.66 -20.26 20.99
CA SER A 412 2.59 -18.87 20.56
C SER A 412 2.91 -18.73 19.06
N SER A 413 3.98 -19.37 18.59
CA SER A 413 4.38 -19.37 17.18
C SER A 413 3.36 -20.07 16.27
N ALA A 414 2.74 -21.16 16.74
CA ALA A 414 1.72 -21.89 16.00
C ALA A 414 0.43 -21.06 15.85
N GLN A 415 -0.03 -20.42 16.94
CA GLN A 415 -1.17 -19.50 16.90
C GLN A 415 -0.94 -18.34 15.95
N PHE A 416 0.23 -17.70 15.99
CA PHE A 416 0.58 -16.62 15.07
C PHE A 416 0.56 -17.07 13.60
N ARG A 417 1.11 -18.25 13.29
CA ARG A 417 1.06 -18.81 11.93
C ARG A 417 -0.37 -19.07 11.47
N ALA A 418 -1.24 -19.59 12.35
CA ALA A 418 -2.64 -19.87 12.01
C ALA A 418 -3.41 -18.55 11.73
N VAL A 419 -3.23 -17.53 12.57
CA VAL A 419 -3.83 -16.20 12.37
C VAL A 419 -3.37 -15.59 11.03
N ASN A 420 -2.06 -15.60 10.74
CA ASN A 420 -1.58 -15.04 9.46
C ASN A 420 -2.08 -15.83 8.24
N ALA A 421 -2.22 -17.14 8.36
CA ALA A 421 -2.79 -17.97 7.29
C ALA A 421 -4.28 -17.64 7.06
N GLN A 422 -5.05 -17.34 8.11
CA GLN A 422 -6.45 -16.92 8.02
C GLN A 422 -6.58 -15.54 7.36
N ILE A 423 -5.75 -14.57 7.78
CA ILE A 423 -5.68 -13.23 7.17
C ILE A 423 -5.39 -13.34 5.67
N ALA A 424 -4.40 -14.17 5.28
CA ALA A 424 -4.06 -14.40 3.89
C ALA A 424 -5.22 -14.99 3.08
N LEU A 425 -6.03 -15.87 3.67
CA LEU A 425 -7.24 -16.40 3.03
C LEU A 425 -8.29 -15.33 2.81
N TYR A 426 -8.59 -14.51 3.81
CA TYR A 426 -9.55 -13.40 3.67
C TYR A 426 -9.09 -12.38 2.62
N GLN A 427 -7.78 -12.11 2.56
CA GLN A 427 -7.20 -11.25 1.52
C GLN A 427 -7.36 -11.86 0.13
N LEU A 428 -7.10 -13.15 -0.05
CA LEU A 428 -7.30 -13.85 -1.32
C LEU A 428 -8.77 -13.89 -1.75
N MET A 429 -9.69 -14.00 -0.80
CA MET A 429 -11.13 -13.94 -1.05
C MET A 429 -11.63 -12.51 -1.35
N GLY A 430 -10.86 -11.46 -1.00
CA GLY A 430 -11.31 -10.06 -1.11
C GLY A 430 -12.40 -9.70 -0.09
N THR A 431 -12.45 -10.40 1.05
CA THR A 431 -13.49 -10.25 2.09
C THR A 431 -13.03 -9.49 3.32
N LEU A 432 -11.78 -9.06 3.39
CA LEU A 432 -11.22 -8.30 4.54
C LEU A 432 -12.03 -7.04 4.90
N LEU A 433 -12.64 -6.38 3.92
CA LEU A 433 -13.50 -5.20 4.13
C LEU A 433 -14.91 -5.53 4.63
N ILE A 434 -15.32 -6.80 4.60
CA ILE A 434 -16.68 -7.25 4.98
C ILE A 434 -16.71 -7.73 6.42
N THR A 435 -15.58 -8.13 6.98
CA THR A 435 -15.43 -8.64 8.35
C THR A 435 -15.50 -7.54 9.42
N GLU A 436 -15.62 -6.28 9.03
CA GLU A 436 -15.77 -5.11 9.94
C GLU A 436 -17.23 -4.80 10.35
N LYS A 437 -18.14 -5.79 10.35
CA LYS A 437 -19.52 -5.57 10.81
C LYS A 437 -19.85 -6.34 12.08
#